data_c92fdf3a82f32bd5694f170d86da3852
#
_entry.id   c92fdf3a82f32bd5694f170d86da3852
#
_cell.length_a   1.000
_cell.length_b   1.000
_cell.length_c   1.000
_cell.angle_alpha   90.00
_cell.angle_beta   90.00
_cell.angle_gamma   90.00
#
_symmetry.space_group_name_H-M   'P 1'
#
loop_
_entity.id
_entity.type
_entity.pdbx_description
1 polymer ?
#
loop_
_entity_poly.entity_id
_entity_poly.type
_entity_poly.pdbx_seq_one_letter_code
_entity_poly.pdbx_strand_id
1 'polypeptide(L)'
;MKKRIANIGFISVIVAFISVVAACSHAPNPPVDSASNNTVGLSQQAVAMPDSYSADAAMQVLQEGGNAIDAAITAQFVLAVTLPEAGNVGGGGFMTIKFEDSTDFLDYREMAPENAHRDMYLDEQGDVKPYESLFGAKASGIPGTVAGMWAAHKKYGTLDWERLLAPAVDLA
;
A
#
# COMPACT_ATOMS: atom_id res chain seq x y z
N MET A 1 -54.13 -34.65 -25.49
CA MET A 1 -52.79 -35.29 -25.60
C MET A 1 -51.72 -34.28 -26.00
N LYS A 2 -51.57 -33.11 -25.32
CA LYS A 2 -50.53 -32.05 -25.66
C LYS A 2 -49.82 -31.44 -24.45
N LYS A 3 -49.76 -32.10 -23.30
CA LYS A 3 -49.10 -31.54 -22.09
C LYS A 3 -47.91 -32.35 -21.54
N ARG A 4 -47.45 -33.41 -22.21
CA ARG A 4 -46.35 -34.25 -21.69
C ARG A 4 -44.99 -34.07 -22.36
N ILE A 5 -44.87 -33.23 -23.40
CA ILE A 5 -43.59 -33.06 -24.13
C ILE A 5 -42.77 -31.89 -23.62
N ALA A 6 -43.40 -30.91 -22.93
CA ALA A 6 -42.71 -29.72 -22.44
C ALA A 6 -41.83 -29.96 -21.18
N ASN A 7 -42.09 -31.01 -20.39
CA ASN A 7 -41.34 -31.23 -19.14
C ASN A 7 -40.03 -32.00 -19.30
N ILE A 8 -39.85 -32.75 -20.41
CA ILE A 8 -38.65 -33.57 -20.61
C ILE A 8 -37.46 -32.68 -21.09
N GLY A 9 -37.76 -31.65 -21.87
CA GLY A 9 -36.72 -30.70 -22.35
C GLY A 9 -36.12 -29.83 -21.24
N PHE A 10 -36.93 -29.44 -20.24
CA PHE A 10 -36.50 -28.61 -19.14
C PHE A 10 -35.61 -29.34 -18.12
N ILE A 11 -35.94 -30.60 -17.86
CA ILE A 11 -35.16 -31.46 -16.95
C ILE A 11 -33.79 -31.80 -17.57
N SER A 12 -33.73 -32.04 -18.88
CA SER A 12 -32.47 -32.33 -19.58
C SER A 12 -31.51 -31.13 -19.61
N VAL A 13 -32.01 -29.90 -19.73
CA VAL A 13 -31.21 -28.69 -19.69
C VAL A 13 -30.65 -28.41 -18.27
N ILE A 14 -31.47 -28.66 -17.22
CA ILE A 14 -31.03 -28.49 -15.84
C ILE A 14 -29.95 -29.53 -15.47
N VAL A 15 -30.10 -30.79 -15.90
CA VAL A 15 -29.08 -31.82 -15.63
C VAL A 15 -27.77 -31.53 -16.38
N ALA A 16 -27.84 -31.01 -17.60
CA ALA A 16 -26.62 -30.59 -18.35
C ALA A 16 -25.91 -29.40 -17.70
N PHE A 17 -26.66 -28.44 -17.12
CA PHE A 17 -26.07 -27.29 -16.41
C PHE A 17 -25.43 -27.69 -15.09
N ILE A 18 -26.02 -28.60 -14.34
CA ILE A 18 -25.45 -29.10 -13.07
C ILE A 18 -24.20 -29.91 -13.32
N SER A 19 -24.10 -30.64 -14.44
CA SER A 19 -22.89 -31.40 -14.80
C SER A 19 -21.72 -30.52 -15.19
N VAL A 20 -21.95 -29.35 -15.78
CA VAL A 20 -20.88 -28.39 -16.14
C VAL A 20 -20.33 -27.66 -14.90
N VAL A 21 -21.18 -27.33 -13.93
CA VAL A 21 -20.72 -26.68 -12.69
C VAL A 21 -19.94 -27.65 -11.80
N ALA A 22 -20.27 -28.94 -11.78
CA ALA A 22 -19.53 -29.96 -11.03
C ALA A 22 -18.14 -30.27 -11.61
N ALA A 23 -17.90 -30.04 -12.93
CA ALA A 23 -16.62 -30.28 -13.57
C ALA A 23 -15.57 -29.19 -13.28
N CYS A 24 -16.00 -27.98 -12.86
CA CYS A 24 -15.05 -26.89 -12.52
C CYS A 24 -14.55 -26.94 -11.07
N SER A 25 -15.07 -27.79 -10.21
CA SER A 25 -14.72 -27.83 -8.79
C SER A 25 -13.70 -28.91 -8.41
N HIS A 26 -13.17 -29.67 -9.38
CA HIS A 26 -12.22 -30.77 -9.14
C HIS A 26 -11.02 -30.75 -10.07
N ALA A 27 -10.46 -29.57 -10.35
CA ALA A 27 -9.06 -29.54 -10.80
C ALA A 27 -8.19 -29.78 -9.57
N PRO A 28 -7.43 -30.89 -9.46
CA PRO A 28 -6.45 -31.01 -8.40
C PRO A 28 -5.49 -29.85 -8.54
N ASN A 29 -5.29 -29.11 -7.44
CA ASN A 29 -4.20 -28.12 -7.41
C ASN A 29 -2.94 -28.84 -7.92
N PRO A 30 -2.17 -28.24 -8.84
CA PRO A 30 -0.88 -28.81 -9.21
C PRO A 30 -0.10 -29.04 -7.90
N PRO A 31 0.64 -30.15 -7.79
CA PRO A 31 1.46 -30.38 -6.64
C PRO A 31 2.30 -29.13 -6.44
N VAL A 32 2.17 -28.49 -5.28
CA VAL A 32 3.13 -27.48 -4.86
C VAL A 32 4.42 -28.28 -4.77
N ASP A 33 5.30 -28.11 -5.76
CA ASP A 33 6.64 -28.64 -5.65
C ASP A 33 7.14 -28.19 -4.29
N SER A 34 7.37 -29.18 -3.43
CA SER A 34 8.01 -28.94 -2.14
C SER A 34 9.28 -28.19 -2.50
N ALA A 35 9.23 -26.84 -2.24
CA ALA A 35 10.34 -25.96 -2.52
C ALA A 35 11.59 -26.69 -2.06
N SER A 36 12.47 -26.97 -3.01
CA SER A 36 13.76 -27.57 -2.70
C SER A 36 14.30 -26.78 -1.52
N ASN A 37 14.67 -27.47 -0.43
CA ASN A 37 15.36 -26.89 0.71
C ASN A 37 16.77 -26.42 0.28
N ASN A 38 16.83 -25.59 -0.76
CA ASN A 38 17.90 -24.65 -0.91
C ASN A 38 17.68 -23.62 0.20
N THR A 39 18.25 -23.90 1.37
CA THR A 39 18.61 -22.88 2.32
C THR A 39 19.64 -21.97 1.61
N VAL A 40 19.17 -21.13 0.73
CA VAL A 40 19.80 -19.83 0.46
C VAL A 40 19.91 -19.25 1.85
N GLY A 41 21.14 -19.09 2.36
CA GLY A 41 21.33 -18.50 3.67
C GLY A 41 20.47 -17.25 3.71
N LEU A 42 19.36 -17.31 4.45
CA LEU A 42 18.45 -16.19 4.53
C LEU A 42 19.28 -15.03 5.08
N SER A 43 19.48 -14.00 4.28
CA SER A 43 19.95 -12.72 4.80
C SER A 43 19.08 -12.42 6.01
N GLN A 44 19.68 -12.04 7.12
CA GLN A 44 18.93 -11.64 8.32
C GLN A 44 18.10 -10.36 8.06
N GLN A 45 18.31 -9.73 6.91
CA GLN A 45 17.68 -8.49 6.49
C GLN A 45 17.06 -8.68 5.11
N ALA A 46 15.85 -8.14 4.92
CA ALA A 46 15.16 -8.16 3.65
C ALA A 46 14.34 -6.87 3.48
N VAL A 47 14.23 -6.42 2.24
CA VAL A 47 13.35 -5.32 1.84
C VAL A 47 12.50 -5.76 0.66
N ALA A 48 11.26 -5.23 0.58
CA ALA A 48 10.36 -5.40 -0.55
C ALA A 48 9.80 -4.01 -0.90
N MET A 49 10.16 -3.47 -2.06
CA MET A 49 9.82 -2.12 -2.50
C MET A 49 9.28 -2.16 -3.94
N PRO A 50 8.53 -1.12 -4.36
CA PRO A 50 7.96 -1.04 -5.71
C PRO A 50 9.01 -0.93 -6.83
N ASP A 51 10.19 -0.37 -6.53
CA ASP A 51 11.28 -0.18 -7.49
C ASP A 51 12.65 -0.53 -6.89
N SER A 52 13.65 -0.68 -7.75
CA SER A 52 15.01 -1.02 -7.36
C SER A 52 15.74 0.10 -6.63
N TYR A 53 15.46 1.37 -6.95
CA TYR A 53 16.14 2.51 -6.32
C TYR A 53 15.84 2.57 -4.82
N SER A 54 14.55 2.47 -4.47
CA SER A 54 14.13 2.45 -3.07
C SER A 54 14.57 1.17 -2.34
N ALA A 55 14.58 0.03 -3.04
CA ALA A 55 15.05 -1.24 -2.47
C ALA A 55 16.56 -1.20 -2.17
N ASP A 56 17.37 -0.72 -3.11
CA ASP A 56 18.82 -0.65 -2.98
C ASP A 56 19.22 0.35 -1.88
N ALA A 57 18.58 1.52 -1.84
CA ALA A 57 18.84 2.52 -0.80
C ALA A 57 18.47 2.01 0.60
N ALA A 58 17.31 1.34 0.74
CA ALA A 58 16.91 0.73 2.01
C ALA A 58 17.86 -0.38 2.45
N MET A 59 18.29 -1.24 1.51
CA MET A 59 19.25 -2.31 1.80
C MET A 59 20.62 -1.75 2.21
N GLN A 60 21.07 -0.69 1.58
CA GLN A 60 22.32 -0.02 1.94
C GLN A 60 22.27 0.50 3.38
N VAL A 61 21.16 1.15 3.78
CA VAL A 61 20.95 1.60 5.18
C VAL A 61 21.05 0.45 6.16
N LEU A 62 20.45 -0.69 5.85
CA LEU A 62 20.55 -1.89 6.71
C LEU A 62 21.99 -2.43 6.80
N GLN A 63 22.73 -2.44 5.69
CA GLN A 63 24.13 -2.86 5.63
C GLN A 63 25.08 -1.92 6.42
N GLU A 64 24.75 -0.65 6.50
CA GLU A 64 25.49 0.35 7.29
C GLU A 64 25.17 0.26 8.80
N GLY A 65 24.30 -0.65 9.22
CA GLY A 65 23.94 -0.86 10.62
C GLY A 65 22.68 -0.10 11.06
N GLY A 66 21.95 0.55 10.13
CA GLY A 66 20.65 1.10 10.38
C GLY A 66 19.63 -0.01 10.64
N ASN A 67 18.53 0.33 11.29
CA ASN A 67 17.45 -0.60 11.55
C ASN A 67 16.34 -0.52 10.47
N ALA A 68 15.30 -1.33 10.61
CA ALA A 68 14.20 -1.37 9.66
C ALA A 68 13.45 -0.04 9.51
N ILE A 69 13.44 0.81 10.56
CA ILE A 69 12.79 2.12 10.51
C ILE A 69 13.65 3.11 9.73
N ASP A 70 14.97 3.09 9.93
CA ASP A 70 15.91 3.89 9.14
C ASP A 70 15.79 3.54 7.65
N ALA A 71 15.75 2.25 7.32
CA ALA A 71 15.57 1.76 5.97
C ALA A 71 14.22 2.18 5.36
N ALA A 72 13.12 2.08 6.13
CA ALA A 72 11.80 2.51 5.68
C ALA A 72 11.71 4.02 5.44
N ILE A 73 12.35 4.84 6.27
CA ILE A 73 12.44 6.29 6.10
C ILE A 73 13.18 6.62 4.80
N THR A 74 14.34 6.03 4.58
CA THR A 74 15.13 6.24 3.36
C THR A 74 14.32 5.83 2.12
N ALA A 75 13.70 4.65 2.14
CA ALA A 75 12.86 4.19 1.04
C ALA A 75 11.70 5.14 0.74
N GLN A 76 11.03 5.67 1.77
CA GLN A 76 9.92 6.61 1.62
C GLN A 76 10.36 7.90 0.91
N PHE A 77 11.52 8.45 1.26
CA PHE A 77 12.03 9.65 0.58
C PHE A 77 12.54 9.36 -0.83
N VAL A 78 13.15 8.20 -1.08
CA VAL A 78 13.51 7.77 -2.45
C VAL A 78 12.26 7.60 -3.31
N LEU A 79 11.21 6.96 -2.81
CA LEU A 79 9.92 6.82 -3.51
C LEU A 79 9.26 8.18 -3.80
N ALA A 80 9.48 9.20 -2.98
CA ALA A 80 9.00 10.54 -3.28
C ALA A 80 9.62 11.13 -4.57
N VAL A 81 10.77 10.63 -5.00
CA VAL A 81 11.44 10.99 -6.27
C VAL A 81 11.06 10.02 -7.39
N THR A 82 11.12 8.71 -7.13
CA THR A 82 11.01 7.67 -8.17
C THR A 82 9.57 7.23 -8.45
N LEU A 83 8.65 7.41 -7.49
CA LEU A 83 7.24 7.04 -7.58
C LEU A 83 6.34 8.12 -6.95
N PRO A 84 6.41 9.39 -7.42
CA PRO A 84 5.78 10.53 -6.74
C PRO A 84 4.26 10.47 -6.70
N GLU A 85 3.61 9.69 -7.57
CA GLU A 85 2.16 9.50 -7.59
C GLU A 85 1.65 8.65 -6.42
N ALA A 86 2.52 7.85 -5.77
CA ALA A 86 2.13 6.96 -4.68
C ALA A 86 2.97 7.13 -3.41
N GLY A 87 4.14 7.77 -3.48
CA GLY A 87 5.02 7.96 -2.35
C GLY A 87 5.65 9.35 -2.34
N ASN A 88 4.93 10.39 -1.92
CA ASN A 88 5.41 11.76 -1.99
C ASN A 88 5.41 12.48 -0.64
N VAL A 89 6.14 13.60 -0.56
CA VAL A 89 6.22 14.43 0.66
C VAL A 89 4.94 15.22 0.95
N GLY A 90 4.09 15.40 -0.06
CA GLY A 90 2.79 16.08 0.04
C GLY A 90 1.64 15.16 0.48
N GLY A 91 1.92 13.88 0.70
CA GLY A 91 0.97 12.87 1.09
C GLY A 91 0.99 12.55 2.60
N GLY A 92 0.57 11.36 2.91
CA GLY A 92 0.55 10.77 4.24
C GLY A 92 0.52 9.24 4.16
N GLY A 93 0.29 8.59 5.28
CA GLY A 93 0.22 7.14 5.32
C GLY A 93 0.12 6.56 6.72
N PHE A 94 0.40 5.27 6.79
CA PHE A 94 0.41 4.50 8.02
C PHE A 94 1.68 3.66 8.09
N MET A 95 2.20 3.45 9.30
CA MET A 95 3.31 2.56 9.53
C MET A 95 2.98 1.61 10.68
N THR A 96 3.03 0.31 10.41
CA THR A 96 2.98 -0.72 11.44
C THR A 96 4.39 -1.19 11.73
N ILE A 97 4.80 -1.11 12.98
CA ILE A 97 6.14 -1.41 13.44
C ILE A 97 6.07 -2.60 14.41
N LYS A 98 6.78 -3.68 14.08
CA LYS A 98 7.00 -4.79 15.01
C LYS A 98 8.43 -4.71 15.52
N PHE A 99 8.56 -4.54 16.82
CA PHE A 99 9.85 -4.44 17.50
C PHE A 99 9.86 -5.43 18.67
N GLU A 100 10.68 -6.49 18.55
CA GLU A 100 10.70 -7.57 19.54
C GLU A 100 9.29 -8.05 19.90
N ASP A 101 8.87 -7.84 21.14
CA ASP A 101 7.55 -8.25 21.65
C ASP A 101 6.49 -7.16 21.58
N SER A 102 6.84 -5.96 21.12
CA SER A 102 5.91 -4.84 20.97
C SER A 102 5.49 -4.63 19.52
N THR A 103 4.28 -4.11 19.35
CA THR A 103 3.79 -3.63 18.06
C THR A 103 3.32 -2.20 18.25
N ASP A 104 3.76 -1.32 17.37
CA ASP A 104 3.35 0.08 17.35
C ASP A 104 2.68 0.41 16.02
N PHE A 105 1.82 1.42 16.03
CA PHE A 105 1.14 1.91 14.86
C PHE A 105 1.25 3.43 14.81
N LEU A 106 1.78 3.94 13.72
CA LEU A 106 1.92 5.36 13.48
C LEU A 106 0.96 5.77 12.36
N ASP A 107 0.01 6.64 12.72
CA ASP A 107 -0.90 7.29 11.78
C ASP A 107 -0.34 8.68 11.45
N TYR A 108 0.07 8.87 10.20
CA TYR A 108 0.53 10.14 9.66
C TYR A 108 -0.22 10.52 8.39
N ARG A 109 -1.47 10.07 8.31
CA ARG A 109 -2.34 10.42 7.20
C ARG A 109 -2.56 11.93 7.12
N GLU A 110 -2.92 12.40 5.93
CA GLU A 110 -3.30 13.78 5.69
C GLU A 110 -4.48 14.19 6.57
N MET A 111 -4.45 15.41 7.04
CA MET A 111 -5.51 15.99 7.85
C MET A 111 -6.26 17.06 7.07
N ALA A 112 -7.52 17.25 7.39
CA ALA A 112 -8.26 18.41 6.90
C ALA A 112 -7.66 19.70 7.49
N PRO A 113 -7.64 20.82 6.73
CA PRO A 113 -7.28 22.12 7.29
C PRO A 113 -8.19 22.51 8.46
N GLU A 114 -7.68 23.31 9.40
CA GLU A 114 -8.41 23.74 10.59
C GLU A 114 -9.76 24.42 10.26
N ASN A 115 -9.81 25.17 9.16
CA ASN A 115 -11.01 25.83 8.69
C ASN A 115 -11.92 24.96 7.83
N ALA A 116 -11.63 23.65 7.68
CA ALA A 116 -12.51 22.77 6.94
C ALA A 116 -13.85 22.58 7.64
N HIS A 117 -14.92 22.68 6.89
CA HIS A 117 -16.27 22.47 7.40
C HIS A 117 -17.13 21.72 6.37
N ARG A 118 -18.26 21.18 6.82
CA ARG A 118 -19.14 20.33 6.02
C ARG A 118 -19.49 20.91 4.65
N ASP A 119 -19.76 22.22 4.62
CA ASP A 119 -20.36 22.89 3.46
C ASP A 119 -19.32 23.69 2.65
N MET A 120 -18.00 23.45 2.87
CA MET A 120 -16.91 24.22 2.24
C MET A 120 -16.88 24.14 0.71
N TYR A 121 -17.54 23.14 0.11
CA TYR A 121 -17.65 22.95 -1.34
C TYR A 121 -19.05 23.27 -1.89
N LEU A 122 -19.92 23.87 -1.08
CA LEU A 122 -21.25 24.29 -1.51
C LEU A 122 -21.28 25.80 -1.78
N ASP A 123 -22.18 26.22 -2.64
CA ASP A 123 -22.51 27.63 -2.85
C ASP A 123 -23.57 28.12 -1.83
N GLU A 124 -24.00 29.36 -1.97
CA GLU A 124 -25.00 29.97 -1.10
C GLU A 124 -26.40 29.33 -1.21
N GLN A 125 -26.67 28.63 -2.30
CA GLN A 125 -27.89 27.87 -2.54
C GLN A 125 -27.83 26.45 -2.02
N GLY A 126 -26.64 26.00 -1.59
CA GLY A 126 -26.39 24.64 -1.11
C GLY A 126 -26.06 23.66 -2.21
N ASP A 127 -25.81 24.14 -3.43
CA ASP A 127 -25.40 23.30 -4.56
C ASP A 127 -23.88 23.09 -4.58
N VAL A 128 -23.45 21.93 -5.10
CA VAL A 128 -22.02 21.57 -5.17
C VAL A 128 -21.31 22.45 -6.19
N LYS A 129 -20.26 23.16 -5.76
CA LYS A 129 -19.37 23.88 -6.67
C LYS A 129 -18.53 22.89 -7.46
N PRO A 130 -18.68 22.86 -8.80
CA PRO A 130 -17.95 21.91 -9.63
C PRO A 130 -16.44 22.05 -9.45
N TYR A 131 -15.76 20.91 -9.25
CA TYR A 131 -14.30 20.80 -9.19
C TYR A 131 -13.59 21.45 -7.99
N GLU A 132 -14.25 22.20 -7.10
CA GLU A 132 -13.59 22.80 -5.92
C GLU A 132 -12.96 21.75 -4.96
N SER A 133 -13.53 20.56 -4.91
CA SER A 133 -12.98 19.44 -4.14
C SER A 133 -11.85 18.67 -4.84
N LEU A 134 -11.55 19.00 -6.10
CA LEU A 134 -10.54 18.31 -6.91
C LEU A 134 -9.33 19.19 -7.22
N PHE A 135 -9.54 20.51 -7.32
CA PHE A 135 -8.50 21.45 -7.75
C PHE A 135 -8.40 22.65 -6.81
N GLY A 136 -7.16 23.12 -6.63
CA GLY A 136 -6.86 24.32 -5.87
C GLY A 136 -6.61 24.07 -4.39
N ALA A 137 -6.37 25.15 -3.65
CA ALA A 137 -5.92 25.11 -2.27
C ALA A 137 -6.93 24.43 -1.30
N LYS A 138 -8.24 24.54 -1.59
CA LYS A 138 -9.27 23.92 -0.76
C LYS A 138 -9.35 22.39 -0.91
N ALA A 139 -8.85 21.86 -2.04
CA ALA A 139 -8.82 20.43 -2.29
C ALA A 139 -7.65 19.72 -1.62
N SER A 140 -6.64 20.47 -1.15
CA SER A 140 -5.42 19.93 -0.58
C SER A 140 -5.58 19.66 0.92
N GLY A 141 -5.19 18.46 1.36
CA GLY A 141 -5.01 18.15 2.78
C GLY A 141 -3.70 18.69 3.34
N ILE A 142 -3.58 18.68 4.66
CA ILE A 142 -2.32 18.95 5.36
C ILE A 142 -1.46 17.69 5.30
N PRO A 143 -0.25 17.73 4.70
CA PRO A 143 0.59 16.55 4.55
C PRO A 143 1.10 15.99 5.87
N GLY A 144 1.18 14.67 5.94
CA GLY A 144 1.68 13.97 7.13
C GLY A 144 2.99 13.22 6.94
N THR A 145 3.43 12.93 5.68
CA THR A 145 4.58 12.07 5.39
C THR A 145 5.83 12.49 6.15
N VAL A 146 6.27 13.74 6.00
CA VAL A 146 7.52 14.22 6.64
C VAL A 146 7.41 14.19 8.16
N ALA A 147 6.27 14.63 8.70
CA ALA A 147 6.01 14.61 10.15
C ALA A 147 6.00 13.18 10.70
N GLY A 148 5.40 12.23 9.97
CA GLY A 148 5.37 10.82 10.33
C GLY A 148 6.74 10.17 10.30
N MET A 149 7.52 10.38 9.25
CA MET A 149 8.90 9.88 9.15
C MET A 149 9.77 10.46 10.27
N TRP A 150 9.63 11.74 10.56
CA TRP A 150 10.33 12.38 11.66
C TRP A 150 9.92 11.81 13.02
N ALA A 151 8.64 11.56 13.25
CA ALA A 151 8.16 10.96 14.49
C ALA A 151 8.70 9.53 14.66
N ALA A 152 8.69 8.71 13.60
CA ALA A 152 9.28 7.38 13.59
C ALA A 152 10.78 7.42 13.88
N HIS A 153 11.52 8.32 13.23
CA HIS A 153 12.94 8.51 13.43
C HIS A 153 13.27 8.89 14.89
N LYS A 154 12.58 9.86 15.46
CA LYS A 154 12.81 10.26 16.86
C LYS A 154 12.59 9.14 17.87
N LYS A 155 11.69 8.21 17.58
CA LYS A 155 11.34 7.13 18.50
C LYS A 155 12.21 5.89 18.30
N TYR A 156 12.59 5.59 17.07
CA TYR A 156 13.18 4.32 16.69
C TYR A 156 14.43 4.43 15.83
N GLY A 157 14.73 5.58 15.23
CA GLY A 157 15.88 5.79 14.36
C GLY A 157 17.20 5.64 15.09
N THR A 158 18.20 5.13 14.38
CA THR A 158 19.57 4.91 14.89
C THR A 158 20.62 5.66 14.09
N LEU A 159 20.36 5.96 12.82
CA LEU A 159 21.24 6.75 11.97
C LEU A 159 20.80 8.22 11.92
N ASP A 160 21.71 9.10 11.56
CA ASP A 160 21.41 10.51 11.42
C ASP A 160 20.39 10.78 10.33
N TRP A 161 19.45 11.68 10.59
CA TRP A 161 18.38 12.05 9.66
C TRP A 161 18.88 12.48 8.28
N GLU A 162 19.94 13.29 8.24
CA GLU A 162 20.57 13.75 7.01
C GLU A 162 21.07 12.56 6.17
N ARG A 163 21.67 11.54 6.82
CA ARG A 163 22.13 10.33 6.15
C ARG A 163 20.96 9.57 5.50
N LEU A 164 19.82 9.52 6.17
CA LEU A 164 18.63 8.80 5.64
C LEU A 164 18.02 9.49 4.41
N LEU A 165 18.15 10.80 4.32
CA LEU A 165 17.60 11.58 3.21
C LEU A 165 18.57 11.68 2.02
N ALA A 166 19.86 11.51 2.24
CA ALA A 166 20.89 11.68 1.21
C ALA A 166 20.61 10.91 -0.09
N PRO A 167 20.20 9.63 -0.09
CA PRO A 167 19.91 8.92 -1.34
C PRO A 167 18.80 9.54 -2.18
N ALA A 168 17.78 10.10 -1.54
CA ALA A 168 16.70 10.80 -2.23
C ALA A 168 17.16 12.14 -2.81
N VAL A 169 17.99 12.86 -2.09
CA VAL A 169 18.60 14.14 -2.55
C VAL A 169 19.50 13.91 -3.76
N ASP A 170 20.30 12.84 -3.74
CA ASP A 170 21.21 12.50 -4.84
C ASP A 170 20.46 12.06 -6.11
N LEU A 171 19.23 11.55 -5.97
CA LEU A 171 18.39 11.13 -7.08
C LEU A 171 17.54 12.27 -7.67
N ALA A 172 17.27 13.34 -6.93
CA ALA A 172 16.41 14.44 -7.34
C ALA A 172 17.13 15.46 -8.22
#